data_8f956d84a797e709e2981b6313aa1df7
#
_entry.id   8f956d84a797e709e2981b6313aa1df7
#
_cell.length_a   1.000
_cell.length_b   1.000
_cell.length_c   1.000
_cell.angle_alpha   90.00
_cell.angle_beta   90.00
_cell.angle_gamma   90.00
#
_symmetry.space_group_name_H-M   'P 1'
#
loop_
_entity.id
_entity.type
_entity.pdbx_description
1 polymer ?
#
loop_
_entity_poly.entity_id
_entity_poly.type
_entity_poly.pdbx_seq_one_letter_code
_entity_poly.pdbx_strand_id
1 'polypeptide(L)'
;MWEREKRFMISGDHILARITPNICLWDYDNDYLAIYLRNLRKVKTMQLGTLLTAHRQVITEVDARIDELIAHHARRLDEICGILEGGDATVWQLAHAMHWDFGTGEFAKFPPSQRWFALLEVFAHAAIFLQVVCLISTRHHWVVQ
;
A
#
# COMPACT_ATOMS: atom_id res chain seq x y z
N MET A 1 1.50 -8.55 -19.03
CA MET A 1 2.27 -9.16 -20.16
C MET A 1 3.68 -8.60 -20.13
N TRP A 2 4.70 -9.43 -20.27
CA TRP A 2 6.11 -9.05 -20.22
C TRP A 2 6.84 -9.57 -21.47
N GLU A 3 7.63 -8.68 -22.07
CA GLU A 3 8.48 -8.98 -23.21
C GLU A 3 9.95 -8.76 -22.78
N ARG A 4 10.74 -9.85 -22.87
CA ARG A 4 12.07 -9.91 -22.26
C ARG A 4 13.14 -9.21 -23.10
N GLU A 5 13.15 -9.41 -24.42
CA GLU A 5 14.20 -8.88 -25.29
C GLU A 5 14.12 -7.35 -25.37
N LYS A 6 12.93 -6.80 -25.51
CA LYS A 6 12.68 -5.35 -25.57
C LYS A 6 12.56 -4.72 -24.18
N ARG A 7 12.64 -5.51 -23.11
CA ARG A 7 12.61 -5.08 -21.72
C ARG A 7 11.40 -4.21 -21.36
N PHE A 8 10.23 -4.53 -21.86
CA PHE A 8 9.01 -3.83 -21.48
C PHE A 8 7.97 -4.76 -20.85
N MET A 9 7.09 -4.16 -20.04
CA MET A 9 5.94 -4.84 -19.45
C MET A 9 4.69 -3.97 -19.52
N ILE A 10 3.54 -4.60 -19.76
CA ILE A 10 2.24 -3.97 -19.55
C ILE A 10 1.86 -4.25 -18.10
N SER A 11 1.88 -3.21 -17.25
CA SER A 11 1.64 -3.31 -15.80
C SER A 11 0.18 -3.21 -15.41
N GLY A 12 -0.70 -2.74 -16.32
CA GLY A 12 -2.07 -2.43 -15.93
C GLY A 12 -2.09 -1.38 -14.81
N ASP A 13 -2.91 -1.61 -13.79
CA ASP A 13 -3.00 -0.75 -12.61
C ASP A 13 -2.03 -1.12 -11.48
N HIS A 14 -1.18 -2.15 -11.69
CA HIS A 14 -0.22 -2.56 -10.67
C HIS A 14 0.84 -1.50 -10.38
N ILE A 15 1.31 -0.80 -11.43
CA ILE A 15 2.25 0.32 -11.31
C ILE A 15 1.72 1.45 -12.20
N LEU A 16 1.41 2.59 -11.61
CA LEU A 16 0.91 3.78 -12.28
C LEU A 16 1.94 4.91 -12.22
N ALA A 17 1.93 5.79 -13.23
CA ALA A 17 2.99 6.77 -13.40
C ALA A 17 2.96 7.91 -12.37
N ARG A 18 1.78 8.33 -11.93
CA ARG A 18 1.63 9.50 -11.03
C ARG A 18 0.93 9.18 -9.73
N ILE A 19 -0.17 8.45 -9.80
CA ILE A 19 -0.95 8.10 -8.62
C ILE A 19 -0.46 6.79 -8.04
N THR A 20 -0.66 6.61 -6.75
CA THR A 20 -0.44 5.33 -6.07
C THR A 20 -1.65 4.44 -6.33
N PRO A 21 -1.47 3.18 -6.78
CA PRO A 21 -2.55 2.22 -6.82
C PRO A 21 -3.17 2.04 -5.43
N ASN A 22 -4.49 2.01 -5.37
CA ASN A 22 -5.18 1.76 -4.10
C ASN A 22 -5.06 0.28 -3.74
N ILE A 23 -4.47 -0.01 -2.60
CA ILE A 23 -4.33 -1.35 -2.06
C ILE A 23 -5.42 -1.56 -1.02
N CYS A 24 -6.48 -2.29 -1.42
CA CYS A 24 -7.63 -2.56 -0.58
C CYS A 24 -7.49 -3.88 0.17
N LEU A 25 -8.04 -3.94 1.38
CA LEU A 25 -8.28 -5.20 2.08
C LEU A 25 -9.61 -5.80 1.57
N TRP A 26 -9.54 -6.99 0.96
CA TRP A 26 -10.71 -7.71 0.44
C TRP A 26 -11.18 -8.83 1.37
N ASP A 27 -10.27 -9.39 2.13
CA ASP A 27 -10.48 -10.41 3.14
C ASP A 27 -9.39 -10.32 4.22
N TYR A 28 -9.52 -11.08 5.29
CA TYR A 28 -8.58 -11.10 6.41
C TYR A 28 -7.53 -12.22 6.31
N ASP A 29 -7.61 -13.05 5.29
CA ASP A 29 -6.72 -14.20 5.11
C ASP A 29 -5.41 -13.81 4.41
N ASN A 30 -5.39 -12.66 3.75
CA ASN A 30 -4.27 -12.19 2.95
C ASN A 30 -3.75 -10.82 3.39
N ASP A 31 -2.43 -10.68 3.47
CA ASP A 31 -1.76 -9.39 3.57
C ASP A 31 -1.55 -8.81 2.16
N TYR A 32 -2.55 -8.08 1.66
CA TYR A 32 -2.53 -7.49 0.33
C TYR A 32 -1.42 -6.48 0.14
N LEU A 33 -1.06 -5.71 1.18
CA LEU A 33 0.03 -4.75 1.11
C LEU A 33 1.38 -5.44 1.02
N ALA A 34 1.63 -6.49 1.82
CA ALA A 34 2.86 -7.27 1.73
C ALA A 34 2.99 -7.98 0.37
N ILE A 35 1.88 -8.51 -0.17
CA ILE A 35 1.83 -9.11 -1.52
C ILE A 35 2.19 -8.05 -2.57
N TYR A 36 1.61 -6.86 -2.50
CA TYR A 36 1.88 -5.77 -3.42
C TYR A 36 3.35 -5.35 -3.39
N LEU A 37 3.90 -5.08 -2.19
CA LEU A 37 5.30 -4.68 -2.01
C LEU A 37 6.29 -5.76 -2.48
N ARG A 38 5.98 -7.03 -2.24
CA ARG A 38 6.77 -8.16 -2.77
C ARG A 38 6.75 -8.19 -4.29
N ASN A 39 5.59 -7.95 -4.90
CA ASN A 39 5.46 -7.91 -6.36
C ASN A 39 6.20 -6.72 -6.97
N LEU A 40 6.17 -5.54 -6.34
CA LEU A 40 6.99 -4.39 -6.76
C LEU A 40 8.49 -4.75 -6.79
N ARG A 41 9.00 -5.35 -5.69
CA ARG A 41 10.40 -5.79 -5.62
C ARG A 41 10.72 -6.83 -6.71
N LYS A 42 9.79 -7.77 -6.98
CA LYS A 42 9.95 -8.74 -8.07
C LYS A 42 10.03 -8.06 -9.43
N VAL A 43 9.19 -7.07 -9.72
CA VAL A 43 9.24 -6.31 -10.98
C VAL A 43 10.58 -5.59 -11.10
N LYS A 44 11.10 -4.99 -10.04
CA LYS A 44 12.42 -4.33 -10.02
C LYS A 44 13.55 -5.29 -10.43
N THR A 45 13.52 -6.57 -9.99
CA THR A 45 14.54 -7.56 -10.40
C THR A 45 14.49 -7.91 -11.89
N MET A 46 13.41 -7.58 -12.59
CA MET A 46 13.28 -7.84 -14.03
C MET A 46 14.06 -6.85 -14.90
N GLN A 47 14.61 -5.78 -14.34
CA GLN A 47 15.41 -4.76 -15.02
C GLN A 47 14.74 -4.21 -16.29
N LEU A 48 13.49 -3.82 -16.17
CA LEU A 48 12.68 -3.32 -17.28
C LEU A 48 13.17 -1.94 -17.71
N GLY A 49 13.16 -1.67 -19.02
CA GLY A 49 13.41 -0.34 -19.58
C GLY A 49 12.14 0.49 -19.70
N THR A 50 10.96 -0.17 -19.76
CA THR A 50 9.71 0.54 -20.01
C THR A 50 8.52 -0.19 -19.37
N LEU A 51 7.62 0.58 -18.73
CA LEU A 51 6.30 0.10 -18.30
C LEU A 51 5.20 0.83 -19.09
N LEU A 52 4.28 0.04 -19.62
CA LEU A 52 3.04 0.50 -20.23
C LEU A 52 1.92 0.35 -19.20
N THR A 53 1.46 1.48 -18.66
CA THR A 53 0.44 1.50 -17.60
C THR A 53 -0.96 1.57 -18.21
N ALA A 54 -2.02 1.20 -17.45
CA ALA A 54 -3.39 1.32 -17.91
C ALA A 54 -3.86 2.78 -18.07
N HIS A 55 -3.23 3.71 -17.36
CA HIS A 55 -3.61 5.12 -17.35
C HIS A 55 -2.49 6.03 -17.85
N ARG A 56 -2.69 6.58 -19.05
CA ARG A 56 -2.11 7.79 -19.65
C ARG A 56 -0.61 7.88 -19.89
N GLN A 57 0.27 7.18 -19.20
CA GLN A 57 1.71 7.45 -19.32
C GLN A 57 2.54 6.18 -19.36
N VAL A 58 3.57 6.25 -20.21
CA VAL A 58 4.66 5.28 -20.24
C VAL A 58 5.68 5.69 -19.16
N ILE A 59 6.18 4.71 -18.42
CA ILE A 59 7.24 4.91 -17.42
C ILE A 59 8.55 4.38 -18.00
N THR A 60 9.56 5.22 -18.05
CA THR A 60 10.93 4.87 -18.47
C THR A 60 11.89 4.73 -17.29
N GLU A 61 11.66 5.50 -16.21
CA GLU A 61 12.40 5.39 -14.96
C GLU A 61 11.73 4.37 -14.02
N VAL A 62 11.73 3.10 -14.45
CA VAL A 62 10.95 2.03 -13.82
C VAL A 62 11.35 1.80 -12.37
N ASP A 63 12.66 1.66 -12.11
CA ASP A 63 13.19 1.38 -10.78
C ASP A 63 12.96 2.55 -9.81
N ALA A 64 13.14 3.78 -10.29
CA ALA A 64 12.86 4.98 -9.49
C ALA A 64 11.38 5.05 -9.10
N ARG A 65 10.46 4.77 -10.05
CA ARG A 65 9.03 4.75 -9.76
C ARG A 65 8.64 3.65 -8.77
N ILE A 66 9.24 2.47 -8.86
CA ILE A 66 9.03 1.39 -7.89
C ILE A 66 9.49 1.81 -6.50
N ASP A 67 10.67 2.44 -6.38
CA ASP A 67 11.19 2.93 -5.10
C ASP A 67 10.30 4.02 -4.49
N GLU A 68 9.75 4.93 -5.30
CA GLU A 68 8.76 5.92 -4.85
C GLU A 68 7.51 5.27 -4.26
N LEU A 69 6.97 4.22 -4.92
CA LEU A 69 5.79 3.50 -4.44
C LEU A 69 6.08 2.77 -3.11
N ILE A 70 7.22 2.10 -3.02
CA ILE A 70 7.65 1.43 -1.77
C ILE A 70 7.82 2.45 -0.64
N ALA A 71 8.48 3.58 -0.91
CA ALA A 71 8.66 4.64 0.06
C ALA A 71 7.34 5.30 0.47
N HIS A 72 6.36 5.43 -0.46
CA HIS A 72 5.03 5.92 -0.14
C HIS A 72 4.36 5.04 0.92
N HIS A 73 4.31 3.73 0.70
CA HIS A 73 3.68 2.81 1.66
C HIS A 73 4.43 2.75 3.00
N ALA A 74 5.76 2.87 3.00
CA ALA A 74 6.53 2.98 4.24
C ALA A 74 6.12 4.22 5.03
N ARG A 75 6.03 5.39 4.40
CA ARG A 75 5.56 6.63 5.07
C ARG A 75 4.14 6.50 5.62
N ARG A 76 3.24 5.81 4.91
CA ARG A 76 1.87 5.55 5.39
C ARG A 76 1.86 4.68 6.65
N LEU A 77 2.73 3.66 6.70
CA LEU A 77 2.90 2.83 7.90
C LEU A 77 3.49 3.62 9.06
N ASP A 78 4.52 4.44 8.82
CA ASP A 78 5.13 5.30 9.85
C ASP A 78 4.10 6.30 10.41
N GLU A 79 3.25 6.86 9.55
CA GLU A 79 2.18 7.78 9.95
C GLU A 79 1.16 7.09 10.88
N ILE A 80 0.73 5.86 10.54
CA ILE A 80 -0.17 5.05 11.38
C ILE A 80 0.51 4.75 12.73
N CYS A 81 1.79 4.33 12.73
CA CYS A 81 2.55 4.11 13.95
C CYS A 81 2.55 5.35 14.84
N GLY A 82 2.87 6.52 14.28
CA GLY A 82 2.89 7.77 15.04
C GLY A 82 1.53 8.15 15.64
N ILE A 83 0.42 7.87 14.95
CA ILE A 83 -0.92 8.10 15.50
C ILE A 83 -1.19 7.13 16.66
N LEU A 84 -0.81 5.86 16.53
CA LEU A 84 -1.01 4.83 17.55
C LEU A 84 -0.14 5.00 18.79
N GLU A 85 0.95 5.75 18.74
CA GLU A 85 1.71 6.15 19.94
C GLU A 85 0.86 6.97 20.93
N GLY A 86 -0.18 7.65 20.44
CA GLY A 86 -1.15 8.39 21.24
C GLY A 86 -2.23 7.52 21.89
N GLY A 87 -2.27 6.22 21.60
CA GLY A 87 -3.23 5.24 22.08
C GLY A 87 -3.96 4.48 20.98
N ASP A 88 -4.89 3.61 21.35
CA ASP A 88 -5.67 2.80 20.42
C ASP A 88 -6.55 3.70 19.50
N ALA A 89 -6.61 3.34 18.23
CA ALA A 89 -7.43 4.04 17.25
C ALA A 89 -8.15 3.05 16.31
N THR A 90 -9.39 3.36 15.99
CA THR A 90 -10.15 2.65 14.95
C THR A 90 -9.67 3.07 13.56
N VAL A 91 -9.92 2.24 12.54
CA VAL A 91 -9.63 2.58 11.14
C VAL A 91 -10.24 3.93 10.72
N TRP A 92 -11.43 4.24 11.24
CA TRP A 92 -12.10 5.51 11.00
C TRP A 92 -11.32 6.68 11.61
N GLN A 93 -10.82 6.55 12.84
CA GLN A 93 -10.01 7.57 13.50
C GLN A 93 -8.66 7.75 12.80
N LEU A 94 -8.01 6.64 12.40
CA LEU A 94 -6.80 6.69 11.59
C LEU A 94 -7.02 7.47 10.29
N ALA A 95 -8.09 7.15 9.55
CA ALA A 95 -8.40 7.83 8.29
C ALA A 95 -8.63 9.35 8.46
N HIS A 96 -9.16 9.78 9.61
CA HIS A 96 -9.33 11.21 9.92
C HIS A 96 -8.03 11.91 10.36
N ALA A 97 -7.12 11.19 11.00
CA ALA A 97 -5.87 11.72 11.49
C ALA A 97 -4.75 11.73 10.45
N MET A 98 -4.81 10.82 9.47
CA MET A 98 -3.81 10.70 8.41
C MET A 98 -3.88 11.86 7.40
N HIS A 99 -2.72 12.19 6.83
CA HIS A 99 -2.62 13.15 5.74
C HIS A 99 -3.06 12.55 4.40
N TRP A 100 -3.74 13.34 3.57
CA TRP A 100 -4.22 12.93 2.26
C TRP A 100 -3.84 13.94 1.18
N ASP A 101 -3.21 13.47 0.10
CA ASP A 101 -2.88 14.27 -1.09
C ASP A 101 -4.07 14.38 -2.07
N PHE A 102 -5.30 14.47 -1.56
CA PHE A 102 -6.50 14.54 -2.36
C PHE A 102 -7.43 15.65 -1.88
N GLY A 103 -7.95 16.43 -2.82
CA GLY A 103 -8.90 17.52 -2.54
C GLY A 103 -8.34 18.56 -1.54
N THR A 104 -8.99 18.71 -0.40
CA THR A 104 -8.55 19.61 0.68
C THR A 104 -7.59 18.95 1.66
N GLY A 105 -7.27 17.66 1.48
CA GLY A 105 -6.51 16.86 2.45
C GLY A 105 -7.32 16.41 3.66
N GLU A 106 -8.58 16.84 3.79
CA GLU A 106 -9.43 16.49 4.92
C GLU A 106 -10.37 15.32 4.56
N PHE A 107 -10.15 14.16 5.16
CA PHE A 107 -10.96 12.96 4.92
C PHE A 107 -12.48 13.20 5.04
N ALA A 108 -12.90 14.03 6.01
CA ALA A 108 -14.32 14.35 6.23
C ALA A 108 -15.00 15.04 5.02
N LYS A 109 -14.21 15.72 4.19
CA LYS A 109 -14.69 16.45 2.99
C LYS A 109 -14.64 15.62 1.72
N PHE A 110 -14.16 14.36 1.77
CA PHE A 110 -14.09 13.49 0.60
C PHE A 110 -15.48 13.07 0.12
N PRO A 111 -15.69 12.93 -1.20
CA PRO A 111 -16.86 12.25 -1.74
C PRO A 111 -16.98 10.82 -1.18
N PRO A 112 -18.19 10.25 -1.08
CA PRO A 112 -18.39 8.91 -0.50
C PRO A 112 -17.49 7.81 -1.09
N SER A 113 -17.31 7.80 -2.40
CA SER A 113 -16.41 6.84 -3.08
C SER A 113 -14.95 6.98 -2.65
N GLN A 114 -14.46 8.21 -2.52
CA GLN A 114 -13.09 8.47 -2.08
C GLN A 114 -12.87 8.12 -0.60
N ARG A 115 -13.88 8.36 0.26
CA ARG A 115 -13.84 7.88 1.66
C ARG A 115 -13.75 6.36 1.73
N TRP A 116 -14.50 5.67 0.87
CA TRP A 116 -14.45 4.21 0.80
C TRP A 116 -13.05 3.72 0.45
N PHE A 117 -12.44 4.24 -0.61
CA PHE A 117 -11.08 3.87 -1.01
C PHE A 117 -10.04 4.21 0.07
N ALA A 118 -10.14 5.37 0.68
CA ALA A 118 -9.24 5.78 1.77
C ALA A 118 -9.35 4.84 2.98
N LEU A 119 -10.57 4.46 3.39
CA LEU A 119 -10.77 3.50 4.48
C LEU A 119 -10.18 2.13 4.15
N LEU A 120 -10.38 1.62 2.94
CA LEU A 120 -9.82 0.33 2.52
C LEU A 120 -8.29 0.36 2.47
N GLU A 121 -7.69 1.49 2.08
CA GLU A 121 -6.24 1.70 2.12
C GLU A 121 -5.72 1.69 3.56
N VAL A 122 -6.35 2.45 4.47
CA VAL A 122 -5.97 2.44 5.89
C VAL A 122 -6.11 1.04 6.47
N PHE A 123 -7.18 0.32 6.13
CA PHE A 123 -7.40 -1.04 6.56
C PHE A 123 -6.27 -1.97 6.13
N ALA A 124 -5.87 -1.92 4.85
CA ALA A 124 -4.80 -2.75 4.32
C ALA A 124 -3.44 -2.47 5.01
N HIS A 125 -3.16 -1.20 5.34
CA HIS A 125 -1.95 -0.84 6.08
C HIS A 125 -2.03 -1.25 7.55
N ALA A 126 -3.18 -1.05 8.21
CA ALA A 126 -3.36 -1.43 9.61
C ALA A 126 -3.35 -2.95 9.83
N ALA A 127 -3.77 -3.74 8.85
CA ALA A 127 -3.77 -5.21 8.93
C ALA A 127 -2.38 -5.80 9.19
N ILE A 128 -1.30 -5.14 8.73
CA ILE A 128 0.08 -5.54 9.03
C ILE A 128 0.32 -5.59 10.55
N PHE A 129 -0.17 -4.59 11.29
CA PHE A 129 0.02 -4.53 12.74
C PHE A 129 -0.80 -5.60 13.47
N LEU A 130 -1.99 -5.92 12.97
CA LEU A 130 -2.82 -6.99 13.53
C LEU A 130 -2.14 -8.36 13.39
N GLN A 131 -1.49 -8.63 12.27
CA GLN A 131 -0.75 -9.88 12.06
C GLN A 131 0.48 -9.96 12.99
N VAL A 132 1.19 -8.87 13.17
CA VAL A 132 2.34 -8.80 14.11
C VAL A 132 1.88 -9.05 15.54
N VAL A 133 0.78 -8.42 15.97
CA VAL A 133 0.20 -8.64 17.32
C VAL A 133 -0.25 -10.08 17.50
N CYS A 134 -0.91 -10.68 16.51
CA CYS A 134 -1.32 -12.09 16.54
C CYS A 134 -0.12 -13.03 16.66
N LEU A 135 0.96 -12.78 15.91
CA LEU A 135 2.20 -13.57 15.97
C LEU A 135 2.91 -13.45 17.34
N ILE A 136 2.85 -12.27 17.97
CA ILE A 136 3.41 -12.07 19.32
C ILE A 136 2.53 -12.78 20.35
N SER A 137 1.22 -12.63 20.25
CA SER A 137 0.25 -13.27 21.17
C SER A 137 0.32 -14.79 21.12
N THR A 138 0.45 -15.39 19.94
CA THR A 138 0.59 -16.84 19.79
C THR A 138 1.92 -17.38 20.35
N ARG A 139 2.98 -16.58 20.37
CA ARG A 139 4.26 -16.95 21.01
C ARG A 139 4.18 -16.94 22.55
N HIS A 140 3.30 -16.14 23.13
CA HIS A 140 3.11 -16.11 24.58
C HIS A 140 2.20 -17.19 25.13
N HIS A 141 1.44 -17.90 24.28
CA HIS A 141 0.59 -19.04 24.71
C HIS A 141 1.34 -20.38 24.86
N TRP A 142 2.64 -20.44 24.58
CA TRP A 142 3.44 -21.67 24.73
C TRP A 142 4.27 -21.71 26.01
N VAL A 143 4.02 -20.85 27.00
CA VAL A 143 4.69 -20.85 28.29
C VAL A 143 3.66 -20.84 29.41
N VAL A 144 2.76 -21.80 29.42
CA VAL A 144 2.03 -22.27 30.65
C VAL A 144 1.61 -23.72 30.43
N GLN A 145 2.52 -24.64 30.67
CA GLN A 145 2.27 -25.97 31.22
C GLN A 145 3.45 -26.32 32.12
#